data_90dc099a39d1450de64cd38219945286
#
_entry.id   90dc099a39d1450de64cd38219945286
#
_cell.length_a   1.000
_cell.length_b   1.000
_cell.length_c   1.000
_cell.angle_alpha   90.00
_cell.angle_beta   90.00
_cell.angle_gamma   90.00
#
_symmetry.space_group_name_H-M   'P 1'
#
loop_
_entity.id
_entity.type
_entity.pdbx_description
1 polymer ?
#
loop_
_entity_poly.entity_id
_entity_poly.type
_entity_poly.pdbx_seq_one_letter_code
_entity_poly.pdbx_strand_id
1 'polypeptide(L)'
;LGNYQKAFHCMQEACIYKDSIFDGKIKNELSELNEKLRNSDKELKIALLERNQAQEKETRLRHTVYYLTVIGLLLIAISILLHKRKVQKKETELIAARQYIEGLENERKRLAKDLHDGVCNDLLGAILQIQQHISSEEQKTTTIQTLEEIRNGVRAISHELMPPNFQFTDLNEMLADYFAKMQEVSGVNISYAPHAHTDWTTIPEHIGYEIYRIMQETIGNILKHAQAKQIHIQLKKEDTQLVIHLHYDGDWNPHADSSKGIGLRTINDRLKTIGGNYKIEKDDTGVNIHIHTFLH
;
A
#
# COMPACT_ATOMS: atom_id res chain seq x y z
N LEU A 1 105.74 58.53 56.36
CA LEU A 1 105.61 57.18 55.81
C LEU A 1 104.21 56.51 56.19
N GLY A 2 103.66 56.88 57.35
CA GLY A 2 102.37 56.25 57.82
C GLY A 2 101.07 56.55 57.02
N ASN A 3 101.04 57.70 56.27
CA ASN A 3 99.85 58.08 55.49
C ASN A 3 99.71 57.33 54.13
N TYR A 4 100.82 56.94 53.53
CA TYR A 4 100.81 56.20 52.27
C TYR A 4 100.33 54.77 52.44
N GLN A 5 100.66 54.13 53.56
CA GLN A 5 100.12 52.76 53.83
C GLN A 5 98.63 52.73 54.06
N LYS A 6 98.08 53.75 54.76
CA LYS A 6 96.61 53.83 54.94
C LYS A 6 95.90 54.10 53.60
N ALA A 7 96.48 55.01 52.78
CA ALA A 7 95.92 55.30 51.46
C ALA A 7 95.92 54.05 50.52
N PHE A 8 96.97 53.24 50.52
CA PHE A 8 97.12 52.05 49.78
C PHE A 8 96.06 50.96 50.25
N HIS A 9 95.89 50.83 51.58
CA HIS A 9 94.91 49.91 52.15
C HIS A 9 93.48 50.31 51.76
N CYS A 10 93.11 51.58 51.87
CA CYS A 10 91.78 52.07 51.43
C CYS A 10 91.55 51.89 49.91
N MET A 11 92.63 52.08 49.11
CA MET A 11 92.54 51.85 47.67
C MET A 11 92.36 50.37 47.35
N GLN A 12 93.00 49.46 48.08
CA GLN A 12 92.87 48.03 47.94
C GLN A 12 91.44 47.52 48.34
N GLU A 13 90.94 48.03 49.48
CA GLU A 13 89.56 47.76 49.89
C GLU A 13 88.54 48.32 48.88
N ALA A 14 88.73 49.52 48.39
CA ALA A 14 87.85 50.12 47.37
C ALA A 14 87.82 49.30 46.06
N CYS A 15 88.99 48.75 45.63
CA CYS A 15 89.06 47.84 44.50
C CYS A 15 88.25 46.52 44.74
N ILE A 16 88.45 45.91 45.92
CA ILE A 16 87.71 44.67 46.28
C ILE A 16 86.19 44.90 46.33
N TYR A 17 85.80 46.06 46.93
CA TYR A 17 84.36 46.41 46.93
C TYR A 17 83.81 46.71 45.52
N LYS A 18 84.57 47.38 44.66
CA LYS A 18 84.20 47.64 43.28
C LYS A 18 84.08 46.39 42.48
N ASP A 19 85.02 45.45 42.62
CA ASP A 19 84.98 44.17 41.92
C ASP A 19 83.77 43.29 42.41
N SER A 20 83.52 43.27 43.72
CA SER A 20 82.38 42.58 44.31
C SER A 20 81.02 43.15 43.86
N ILE A 21 80.90 44.47 43.76
CA ILE A 21 79.65 45.12 43.24
C ILE A 21 79.53 44.87 41.75
N PHE A 22 80.64 44.89 40.98
CA PHE A 22 80.61 44.59 39.53
C PHE A 22 80.24 43.15 39.24
N ASP A 23 80.79 42.16 39.94
CA ASP A 23 80.45 40.77 39.86
C ASP A 23 78.99 40.51 40.28
N GLY A 24 78.53 41.22 41.33
CA GLY A 24 77.11 41.15 41.72
C GLY A 24 76.13 41.67 40.66
N LYS A 25 76.50 42.80 39.98
CA LYS A 25 75.69 43.33 38.88
C LYS A 25 75.60 42.36 37.67
N ILE A 26 76.80 41.87 37.25
CA ILE A 26 76.82 40.90 36.11
C ILE A 26 76.03 39.65 36.42
N LYS A 27 76.16 39.12 37.63
CA LYS A 27 75.43 37.94 38.07
C LYS A 27 73.92 38.16 38.06
N ASN A 28 73.47 39.37 38.52
CA ASN A 28 72.05 39.71 38.47
C ASN A 28 71.51 39.89 37.03
N GLU A 29 72.27 40.59 36.16
CA GLU A 29 71.97 40.77 34.75
C GLU A 29 71.90 39.42 34.02
N LEU A 30 72.85 38.51 34.29
CA LEU A 30 72.88 37.17 33.72
C LEU A 30 71.65 36.33 34.19
N SER A 31 71.29 36.46 35.48
CA SER A 31 70.09 35.78 36.04
C SER A 31 68.81 36.29 35.42
N GLU A 32 68.72 37.62 35.26
CA GLU A 32 67.53 38.25 34.62
C GLU A 32 67.43 37.85 33.14
N LEU A 33 68.56 37.82 32.42
CA LEU A 33 68.62 37.37 31.04
C LEU A 33 68.22 35.88 30.89
N ASN A 34 68.71 35.00 31.77
CA ASN A 34 68.35 33.58 31.82
C ASN A 34 66.87 33.39 32.14
N GLU A 35 66.26 34.18 33.02
CA GLU A 35 64.84 34.14 33.32
C GLU A 35 64.02 34.62 32.14
N LYS A 36 64.39 35.65 31.42
CA LYS A 36 63.76 36.10 30.17
C LYS A 36 63.84 35.05 29.09
N LEU A 37 64.99 34.42 28.88
CA LEU A 37 65.13 33.33 27.91
C LEU A 37 64.26 32.14 28.29
N ARG A 38 64.23 31.73 29.55
CA ARG A 38 63.37 30.60 30.02
C ARG A 38 61.91 30.93 29.89
N ASN A 39 61.45 32.14 30.08
CA ASN A 39 60.10 32.57 29.90
C ASN A 39 59.71 32.58 28.41
N SER A 40 60.57 33.10 27.54
CA SER A 40 60.38 33.04 26.08
C SER A 40 60.30 31.62 25.56
N ASP A 41 61.18 30.72 26.04
CA ASP A 41 61.12 29.29 25.68
C ASP A 41 59.78 28.62 26.13
N LYS A 42 59.29 28.99 27.32
CA LYS A 42 57.97 28.50 27.79
C LYS A 42 56.85 29.02 26.94
N GLU A 43 56.83 30.32 26.59
CA GLU A 43 55.76 30.89 25.71
C GLU A 43 55.78 30.26 24.34
N LEU A 44 56.94 30.04 23.74
CA LEU A 44 57.06 29.33 22.45
C LEU A 44 56.55 27.92 22.52
N LYS A 45 56.86 27.20 23.61
CA LYS A 45 56.35 25.82 23.81
C LYS A 45 54.84 25.78 23.99
N ILE A 46 54.24 26.73 24.73
CA ILE A 46 52.80 26.85 24.89
C ILE A 46 52.15 27.15 23.54
N ALA A 47 52.66 28.12 22.77
CA ALA A 47 52.12 28.44 21.45
C ALA A 47 52.17 27.25 20.46
N LEU A 48 53.25 26.45 20.51
CA LEU A 48 53.38 25.24 19.72
C LEU A 48 52.37 24.18 20.12
N LEU A 49 52.16 23.98 21.43
CA LEU A 49 51.14 23.01 21.93
C LEU A 49 49.72 23.43 21.57
N GLU A 50 49.40 24.72 21.71
CA GLU A 50 48.11 25.27 21.31
C GLU A 50 47.84 25.11 19.81
N ARG A 51 48.84 25.38 18.97
CA ARG A 51 48.76 25.16 17.52
C ARG A 51 48.49 23.68 17.17
N ASN A 52 49.24 22.78 17.81
CA ASN A 52 49.04 21.33 17.58
C ASN A 52 47.66 20.88 18.03
N GLN A 53 47.20 21.33 19.20
CA GLN A 53 45.83 21.02 19.66
C GLN A 53 44.75 21.58 18.72
N ALA A 54 44.91 22.78 18.19
CA ALA A 54 44.01 23.37 17.22
C ALA A 54 43.96 22.53 15.92
N GLN A 55 45.11 22.10 15.41
CA GLN A 55 45.20 21.23 14.24
C GLN A 55 44.56 19.85 14.48
N GLU A 56 44.77 19.24 15.65
CA GLU A 56 44.12 17.97 15.99
C GLU A 56 42.60 18.12 16.09
N LYS A 57 42.08 19.20 16.66
CA LYS A 57 40.64 19.46 16.71
C LYS A 57 40.07 19.64 15.31
N GLU A 58 40.72 20.35 14.43
CA GLU A 58 40.28 20.55 13.05
C GLU A 58 40.24 19.23 12.28
N THR A 59 41.28 18.40 12.39
CA THR A 59 41.32 17.08 11.73
C THR A 59 40.22 16.14 12.27
N ARG A 60 40.02 16.10 13.59
CA ARG A 60 38.90 15.32 14.20
C ARG A 60 37.53 15.79 13.70
N LEU A 61 37.29 17.11 13.66
CA LEU A 61 36.06 17.69 13.11
C LEU A 61 35.85 17.27 11.65
N ARG A 62 36.89 17.37 10.82
CA ARG A 62 36.84 16.97 9.41
C ARG A 62 36.48 15.49 9.24
N HIS A 63 37.09 14.62 10.02
CA HIS A 63 36.75 13.19 10.02
C HIS A 63 35.31 12.93 10.50
N THR A 64 34.87 13.62 11.54
CA THR A 64 33.50 13.47 12.05
C THR A 64 32.47 13.89 10.98
N VAL A 65 32.66 15.02 10.31
CA VAL A 65 31.80 15.49 9.22
C VAL A 65 31.79 14.47 8.06
N TYR A 66 32.99 13.97 7.70
CA TYR A 66 33.10 12.95 6.65
C TYR A 66 32.29 11.66 6.98
N TYR A 67 32.43 11.12 8.19
CA TYR A 67 31.68 9.95 8.61
C TYR A 67 30.17 10.20 8.65
N LEU A 68 29.73 11.35 9.13
CA LEU A 68 28.31 11.72 9.13
C LEU A 68 27.74 11.82 7.71
N THR A 69 28.49 12.39 6.76
CA THR A 69 28.06 12.46 5.36
C THR A 69 27.95 11.09 4.72
N VAL A 70 28.92 10.19 4.96
CA VAL A 70 28.89 8.81 4.45
C VAL A 70 27.71 8.03 5.02
N ILE A 71 27.47 8.15 6.33
CA ILE A 71 26.32 7.52 6.99
C ILE A 71 25.00 8.05 6.39
N GLY A 72 24.90 9.37 6.22
CA GLY A 72 23.72 9.99 5.60
C GLY A 72 23.43 9.46 4.19
N LEU A 73 24.46 9.35 3.35
CA LEU A 73 24.33 8.79 2.00
C LEU A 73 23.91 7.30 2.01
N LEU A 74 24.45 6.52 2.94
CA LEU A 74 24.05 5.11 3.11
C LEU A 74 22.58 4.98 3.52
N LEU A 75 22.11 5.81 4.46
CA LEU A 75 20.71 5.80 4.88
C LEU A 75 19.76 6.18 3.73
N ILE A 76 20.13 7.16 2.91
CA ILE A 76 19.36 7.54 1.72
C ILE A 76 19.33 6.38 0.73
N ALA A 77 20.45 5.73 0.44
CA ALA A 77 20.51 4.58 -0.45
C ALA A 77 19.64 3.41 0.03
N ILE A 78 19.69 3.09 1.33
CA ILE A 78 18.84 2.07 1.94
C ILE A 78 17.35 2.44 1.81
N SER A 79 16.99 3.70 2.07
CA SER A 79 15.60 4.18 1.93
C SER A 79 15.09 4.01 0.50
N ILE A 80 15.89 4.36 -0.50
CA ILE A 80 15.54 4.19 -1.93
C ILE A 80 15.33 2.71 -2.26
N LEU A 81 16.22 1.83 -1.78
CA LEU A 81 16.12 0.38 -2.02
C LEU A 81 14.85 -0.22 -1.38
N LEU A 82 14.54 0.19 -0.16
CA LEU A 82 13.32 -0.26 0.53
C LEU A 82 12.06 0.23 -0.19
N HIS A 83 12.06 1.49 -0.65
CA HIS A 83 10.95 2.04 -1.42
C HIS A 83 10.75 1.28 -2.75
N LYS A 84 11.83 1.04 -3.50
CA LYS A 84 11.80 0.24 -4.74
C LYS A 84 11.23 -1.17 -4.51
N ARG A 85 11.69 -1.87 -3.47
CA ARG A 85 11.16 -3.19 -3.11
C ARG A 85 9.66 -3.15 -2.80
N LYS A 86 9.19 -2.12 -2.08
CA LYS A 86 7.76 -1.96 -1.76
C LYS A 86 6.91 -1.74 -3.01
N VAL A 87 7.39 -0.93 -3.96
CA VAL A 87 6.71 -0.70 -5.25
C VAL A 87 6.65 -1.99 -6.07
N GLN A 88 7.79 -2.66 -6.26
CA GLN A 88 7.85 -3.92 -7.00
C GLN A 88 6.93 -5.01 -6.42
N LYS A 89 6.87 -5.11 -5.08
CA LYS A 89 5.95 -6.06 -4.42
C LYS A 89 4.49 -5.77 -4.76
N LYS A 90 4.08 -4.50 -4.73
CA LYS A 90 2.72 -4.10 -5.10
C LYS A 90 2.39 -4.41 -6.57
N GLU A 91 3.33 -4.14 -7.49
CA GLU A 91 3.17 -4.47 -8.92
C GLU A 91 3.01 -5.98 -9.14
N THR A 92 3.82 -6.78 -8.46
CA THR A 92 3.72 -8.26 -8.56
C THR A 92 2.39 -8.77 -8.02
N GLU A 93 1.90 -8.23 -6.90
CA GLU A 93 0.59 -8.57 -6.34
C GLU A 93 -0.55 -8.19 -7.30
N LEU A 94 -0.46 -7.02 -7.94
CA LEU A 94 -1.46 -6.58 -8.92
C LEU A 94 -1.47 -7.47 -10.17
N ILE A 95 -0.30 -7.82 -10.70
CA ILE A 95 -0.19 -8.73 -11.86
C ILE A 95 -0.78 -10.10 -11.50
N ALA A 96 -0.46 -10.65 -10.33
CA ALA A 96 -1.00 -11.93 -9.89
C ALA A 96 -2.53 -11.89 -9.73
N ALA A 97 -3.09 -10.79 -9.19
CA ALA A 97 -4.54 -10.60 -9.09
C ALA A 97 -5.20 -10.55 -10.47
N ARG A 98 -4.63 -9.81 -11.42
CA ARG A 98 -5.13 -9.75 -12.80
C ARG A 98 -5.13 -11.12 -13.48
N GLN A 99 -4.03 -11.85 -13.40
CA GLN A 99 -3.93 -13.19 -13.99
C GLN A 99 -4.94 -14.18 -13.37
N TYR A 100 -5.16 -14.09 -12.05
CA TYR A 100 -6.16 -14.90 -11.37
C TYR A 100 -7.57 -14.59 -11.85
N ILE A 101 -7.94 -13.30 -11.94
CA ILE A 101 -9.25 -12.87 -12.45
C ILE A 101 -9.46 -13.29 -13.90
N GLU A 102 -8.46 -13.07 -14.76
CA GLU A 102 -8.51 -13.49 -16.16
C GLU A 102 -8.70 -15.01 -16.30
N GLY A 103 -8.00 -15.78 -15.49
CA GLY A 103 -8.17 -17.24 -15.43
C GLY A 103 -9.60 -17.64 -15.04
N LEU A 104 -10.21 -16.99 -14.03
CA LEU A 104 -11.59 -17.22 -13.63
C LEU A 104 -12.58 -16.90 -14.75
N GLU A 105 -12.40 -15.77 -15.43
CA GLU A 105 -13.29 -15.36 -16.50
C GLU A 105 -13.20 -16.29 -17.72
N ASN A 106 -12.00 -16.73 -18.06
CA ASN A 106 -11.81 -17.70 -19.14
C ASN A 106 -12.48 -19.04 -18.80
N GLU A 107 -12.35 -19.51 -17.56
CA GLU A 107 -13.03 -20.73 -17.11
C GLU A 107 -14.56 -20.58 -17.10
N ARG A 108 -15.08 -19.44 -16.67
CA ARG A 108 -16.53 -19.15 -16.76
C ARG A 108 -17.03 -19.17 -18.20
N LYS A 109 -16.33 -18.53 -19.13
CA LYS A 109 -16.65 -18.56 -20.57
C LYS A 109 -16.65 -19.97 -21.11
N ARG A 110 -15.65 -20.78 -20.74
CA ARG A 110 -15.55 -22.17 -21.15
C ARG A 110 -16.74 -22.98 -20.63
N LEU A 111 -17.04 -22.88 -19.32
CA LEU A 111 -18.17 -23.58 -18.70
C LEU A 111 -19.51 -23.15 -19.31
N ALA A 112 -19.71 -21.87 -19.55
CA ALA A 112 -20.90 -21.34 -20.21
C ALA A 112 -21.12 -22.00 -21.58
N LYS A 113 -20.03 -22.06 -22.38
CA LYS A 113 -20.07 -22.69 -23.69
C LYS A 113 -20.33 -24.19 -23.62
N ASP A 114 -19.61 -24.88 -22.72
CA ASP A 114 -19.78 -26.35 -22.54
C ASP A 114 -21.21 -26.72 -22.10
N LEU A 115 -21.83 -25.92 -21.23
CA LEU A 115 -23.23 -26.10 -20.82
C LEU A 115 -24.20 -25.83 -21.96
N HIS A 116 -24.00 -24.76 -22.72
CA HIS A 116 -24.86 -24.38 -23.81
C HIS A 116 -24.78 -25.40 -24.98
N ASP A 117 -23.55 -25.69 -25.41
CA ASP A 117 -23.32 -26.52 -26.62
C ASP A 117 -23.42 -28.02 -26.33
N GLY A 118 -23.05 -28.45 -25.10
CA GLY A 118 -23.15 -29.84 -24.68
C GLY A 118 -24.53 -30.14 -24.07
N VAL A 119 -24.71 -29.78 -22.81
CA VAL A 119 -25.87 -30.26 -22.01
C VAL A 119 -27.23 -29.81 -22.59
N CYS A 120 -27.34 -28.54 -23.07
CA CYS A 120 -28.60 -28.07 -23.64
C CYS A 120 -28.96 -28.80 -24.95
N ASN A 121 -27.95 -29.11 -25.78
CA ASN A 121 -28.18 -29.83 -27.02
C ASN A 121 -28.46 -31.33 -26.79
N ASP A 122 -27.81 -31.97 -25.82
CA ASP A 122 -28.08 -33.34 -25.42
C ASP A 122 -29.50 -33.50 -24.87
N LEU A 123 -29.96 -32.55 -24.03
CA LEU A 123 -31.35 -32.51 -23.55
C LEU A 123 -32.34 -32.32 -24.67
N LEU A 124 -32.04 -31.45 -25.65
CA LEU A 124 -32.89 -31.28 -26.83
C LEU A 124 -32.98 -32.58 -27.64
N GLY A 125 -31.85 -33.27 -27.85
CA GLY A 125 -31.82 -34.57 -28.53
C GLY A 125 -32.67 -35.62 -27.79
N ALA A 126 -32.56 -35.66 -26.45
CA ALA A 126 -33.39 -36.56 -25.62
C ALA A 126 -34.91 -36.25 -25.74
N ILE A 127 -35.30 -34.98 -25.74
CA ILE A 127 -36.69 -34.55 -25.94
C ILE A 127 -37.20 -35.04 -27.30
N LEU A 128 -36.43 -34.85 -28.37
CA LEU A 128 -36.83 -35.29 -29.72
C LEU A 128 -36.95 -36.80 -29.81
N GLN A 129 -36.08 -37.58 -29.18
CA GLN A 129 -36.18 -39.04 -29.14
C GLN A 129 -37.44 -39.51 -28.39
N ILE A 130 -37.73 -38.89 -27.26
CA ILE A 130 -38.96 -39.20 -26.49
C ILE A 130 -40.22 -38.89 -27.30
N GLN A 131 -40.27 -37.78 -28.01
CA GLN A 131 -41.39 -37.41 -28.88
C GLN A 131 -41.68 -38.48 -29.95
N GLN A 132 -40.63 -39.16 -30.45
CA GLN A 132 -40.76 -40.16 -31.51
C GLN A 132 -41.04 -41.56 -31.00
N HIS A 133 -40.60 -41.95 -29.81
CA HIS A 133 -40.60 -43.36 -29.42
C HIS A 133 -41.50 -43.74 -28.25
N ILE A 134 -42.10 -42.78 -27.53
CA ILE A 134 -43.04 -43.11 -26.41
C ILE A 134 -44.48 -43.10 -26.87
N SER A 135 -45.17 -44.23 -26.65
CA SER A 135 -46.54 -44.44 -27.08
C SER A 135 -47.63 -43.96 -26.08
N SER A 136 -47.26 -43.72 -24.81
CA SER A 136 -48.13 -43.19 -23.78
C SER A 136 -48.10 -41.69 -23.75
N GLU A 137 -49.15 -41.01 -24.19
CA GLU A 137 -49.21 -39.55 -24.28
C GLU A 137 -49.06 -38.83 -22.93
N GLU A 138 -49.57 -39.39 -21.84
CA GLU A 138 -49.48 -38.79 -20.50
C GLU A 138 -48.04 -38.84 -19.95
N GLN A 139 -47.36 -39.98 -20.07
CA GLN A 139 -45.94 -40.14 -19.65
C GLN A 139 -45.01 -39.31 -20.53
N LYS A 140 -45.30 -39.25 -21.85
CA LYS A 140 -44.55 -38.45 -22.80
C LYS A 140 -44.61 -36.98 -22.45
N THR A 141 -45.82 -36.44 -22.20
CA THR A 141 -46.00 -35.01 -21.85
C THR A 141 -45.26 -34.65 -20.57
N THR A 142 -45.42 -35.43 -19.50
CA THR A 142 -44.74 -35.18 -18.22
C THR A 142 -43.23 -35.23 -18.35
N THR A 143 -42.69 -36.23 -19.08
CA THR A 143 -41.23 -36.35 -19.25
C THR A 143 -40.64 -35.21 -20.10
N ILE A 144 -41.31 -34.83 -21.18
CA ILE A 144 -40.89 -33.70 -22.02
C ILE A 144 -40.92 -32.41 -21.23
N GLN A 145 -41.97 -32.15 -20.44
CA GLN A 145 -42.05 -30.95 -19.60
C GLN A 145 -40.89 -30.89 -18.60
N THR A 146 -40.57 -31.98 -17.90
CA THR A 146 -39.45 -32.05 -16.96
C THR A 146 -38.10 -31.78 -17.66
N LEU A 147 -37.89 -32.36 -18.85
CA LEU A 147 -36.65 -32.12 -19.61
C LEU A 147 -36.55 -30.69 -20.12
N GLU A 148 -37.66 -30.07 -20.51
CA GLU A 148 -37.67 -28.65 -20.90
C GLU A 148 -37.36 -27.72 -19.73
N GLU A 149 -37.91 -28.02 -18.54
CA GLU A 149 -37.56 -27.28 -17.31
C GLU A 149 -36.08 -27.39 -16.97
N ILE A 150 -35.49 -28.59 -17.04
CA ILE A 150 -34.07 -28.83 -16.83
C ILE A 150 -33.24 -28.06 -17.87
N ARG A 151 -33.59 -28.16 -19.16
CA ARG A 151 -32.91 -27.43 -20.24
C ARG A 151 -32.94 -25.93 -20.03
N ASN A 152 -34.09 -25.38 -19.64
CA ASN A 152 -34.24 -23.96 -19.37
C ASN A 152 -33.40 -23.54 -18.14
N GLY A 153 -33.34 -24.38 -17.10
CA GLY A 153 -32.45 -24.15 -15.94
C GLY A 153 -30.96 -24.12 -16.32
N VAL A 154 -30.51 -25.11 -17.10
CA VAL A 154 -29.13 -25.17 -17.58
C VAL A 154 -28.79 -23.96 -18.47
N ARG A 155 -29.73 -23.56 -19.34
CA ARG A 155 -29.56 -22.39 -20.19
C ARG A 155 -29.45 -21.08 -19.37
N ALA A 156 -30.26 -20.95 -18.33
CA ALA A 156 -30.20 -19.83 -17.41
C ALA A 156 -28.83 -19.74 -16.72
N ILE A 157 -28.30 -20.87 -16.22
CA ILE A 157 -26.96 -20.96 -15.62
C ILE A 157 -25.87 -20.58 -16.63
N SER A 158 -25.97 -21.11 -17.86
CA SER A 158 -25.02 -20.76 -18.94
C SER A 158 -25.01 -19.25 -19.22
N HIS A 159 -26.16 -18.60 -19.29
CA HIS A 159 -26.26 -17.16 -19.48
C HIS A 159 -25.71 -16.36 -18.29
N GLU A 160 -25.88 -16.85 -17.07
CA GLU A 160 -25.31 -16.20 -15.87
C GLU A 160 -23.79 -16.28 -15.83
N LEU A 161 -23.21 -17.36 -16.36
CA LEU A 161 -21.78 -17.53 -16.48
C LEU A 161 -21.15 -16.67 -17.59
N MET A 162 -21.91 -16.29 -18.62
CA MET A 162 -21.41 -15.46 -19.71
C MET A 162 -20.98 -14.06 -19.20
N PRO A 163 -19.92 -13.49 -19.78
CA PRO A 163 -19.55 -12.12 -19.46
C PRO A 163 -20.67 -11.15 -19.90
N PRO A 164 -20.90 -10.08 -19.13
CA PRO A 164 -21.83 -9.03 -19.51
C PRO A 164 -21.38 -8.35 -20.81
N ASN A 165 -22.35 -7.97 -21.65
CA ASN A 165 -22.09 -7.31 -22.91
C ASN A 165 -22.47 -5.83 -22.84
N PHE A 166 -21.46 -4.96 -22.72
CA PHE A 166 -21.61 -3.50 -22.63
C PHE A 166 -21.79 -2.82 -23.99
N GLN A 167 -21.86 -3.55 -25.11
CA GLN A 167 -22.01 -2.93 -26.42
C GLN A 167 -23.36 -2.25 -26.66
N PHE A 168 -24.40 -2.67 -25.92
CA PHE A 168 -25.78 -2.23 -26.14
C PHE A 168 -26.45 -1.66 -24.88
N THR A 169 -25.78 -1.67 -23.72
CA THR A 169 -26.35 -1.27 -22.43
C THR A 169 -25.26 -0.71 -21.53
N ASP A 170 -25.60 0.20 -20.65
CA ASP A 170 -24.66 0.77 -19.67
C ASP A 170 -24.67 0.00 -18.33
N LEU A 171 -23.74 0.35 -17.44
CA LEU A 171 -23.61 -0.30 -16.13
C LEU A 171 -24.88 -0.18 -15.29
N ASN A 172 -25.57 0.97 -15.34
CA ASN A 172 -26.75 1.20 -14.54
C ASN A 172 -27.92 0.29 -14.98
N GLU A 173 -28.18 0.19 -16.30
CA GLU A 173 -29.22 -0.69 -16.84
C GLU A 173 -28.92 -2.16 -16.50
N MET A 174 -27.66 -2.59 -16.66
CA MET A 174 -27.27 -3.96 -16.34
C MET A 174 -27.44 -4.30 -14.86
N LEU A 175 -27.10 -3.38 -13.96
CA LEU A 175 -27.31 -3.58 -12.53
C LEU A 175 -28.78 -3.57 -12.16
N ALA A 176 -29.60 -2.69 -12.76
CA ALA A 176 -31.03 -2.64 -12.53
C ALA A 176 -31.70 -3.97 -12.93
N ASP A 177 -31.40 -4.50 -14.11
CA ASP A 177 -31.91 -5.78 -14.59
C ASP A 177 -31.47 -6.94 -13.68
N TYR A 178 -30.21 -6.94 -13.28
CA TYR A 178 -29.69 -7.97 -12.37
C TYR A 178 -30.40 -7.94 -11.02
N PHE A 179 -30.56 -6.76 -10.40
CA PHE A 179 -31.23 -6.66 -9.10
C PHE A 179 -32.71 -6.99 -9.16
N ALA A 180 -33.42 -6.59 -10.21
CA ALA A 180 -34.81 -6.97 -10.44
C ALA A 180 -34.96 -8.51 -10.52
N LYS A 181 -34.11 -9.19 -11.29
CA LYS A 181 -34.07 -10.64 -11.38
C LYS A 181 -33.76 -11.30 -10.05
N MET A 182 -32.79 -10.79 -9.29
CA MET A 182 -32.43 -11.35 -7.98
C MET A 182 -33.58 -11.19 -6.97
N GLN A 183 -34.29 -10.07 -6.99
CA GLN A 183 -35.51 -9.86 -6.19
C GLN A 183 -36.59 -10.88 -6.51
N GLU A 184 -36.86 -11.11 -7.79
CA GLU A 184 -37.86 -12.07 -8.24
C GLU A 184 -37.54 -13.52 -7.79
N VAL A 185 -36.28 -13.94 -7.95
CA VAL A 185 -35.84 -15.31 -7.63
C VAL A 185 -35.72 -15.55 -6.14
N SER A 186 -35.21 -14.55 -5.36
CA SER A 186 -34.94 -14.72 -3.92
C SER A 186 -36.12 -14.37 -3.02
N GLY A 187 -37.07 -13.54 -3.49
CA GLY A 187 -38.12 -12.95 -2.68
C GLY A 187 -37.65 -11.87 -1.70
N VAL A 188 -36.36 -11.50 -1.71
CA VAL A 188 -35.77 -10.42 -0.89
C VAL A 188 -36.07 -9.09 -1.56
N ASN A 189 -36.49 -8.08 -0.78
CA ASN A 189 -36.74 -6.75 -1.32
C ASN A 189 -35.41 -6.02 -1.62
N ILE A 190 -35.12 -5.80 -2.90
CA ILE A 190 -33.91 -5.13 -3.37
C ILE A 190 -34.26 -3.75 -3.93
N SER A 191 -33.97 -2.70 -3.20
CA SER A 191 -34.16 -1.30 -3.62
C SER A 191 -32.90 -0.75 -4.24
N TYR A 192 -32.94 -0.38 -5.52
CA TYR A 192 -31.84 0.19 -6.26
C TYR A 192 -32.13 1.65 -6.62
N ALA A 193 -31.24 2.56 -6.20
CA ALA A 193 -31.35 4.00 -6.37
C ALA A 193 -30.09 4.59 -7.02
N PRO A 194 -30.00 4.57 -8.35
CA PRO A 194 -28.90 5.25 -9.05
C PRO A 194 -29.09 6.78 -8.93
N HIS A 195 -27.98 7.51 -8.87
CA HIS A 195 -28.05 8.98 -8.83
C HIS A 195 -28.69 9.54 -10.11
N ALA A 196 -29.70 10.37 -9.94
CA ALA A 196 -30.43 10.98 -11.06
C ALA A 196 -29.51 11.87 -11.91
N HIS A 197 -29.84 11.96 -13.22
CA HIS A 197 -29.12 12.79 -14.20
C HIS A 197 -27.62 12.46 -14.40
N THR A 198 -27.19 11.26 -14.02
CA THR A 198 -25.83 10.80 -14.27
C THR A 198 -25.73 10.17 -15.66
N ASP A 199 -24.73 10.57 -16.44
CA ASP A 199 -24.40 9.90 -17.69
C ASP A 199 -23.55 8.65 -17.38
N TRP A 200 -24.20 7.49 -17.41
CA TRP A 200 -23.62 6.19 -17.10
C TRP A 200 -22.80 5.60 -18.26
N THR A 201 -23.00 6.13 -19.48
CA THR A 201 -22.24 5.70 -20.68
C THR A 201 -20.75 6.10 -20.61
N THR A 202 -20.42 7.05 -19.75
CA THR A 202 -19.04 7.53 -19.54
C THR A 202 -18.19 6.63 -18.64
N ILE A 203 -18.77 5.55 -18.12
CA ILE A 203 -17.99 4.59 -17.31
C ILE A 203 -17.21 3.68 -18.26
N PRO A 204 -15.87 3.57 -18.10
CA PRO A 204 -15.06 2.67 -18.90
C PRO A 204 -15.56 1.22 -18.79
N GLU A 205 -15.67 0.53 -19.93
CA GLU A 205 -16.22 -0.83 -20.01
C GLU A 205 -15.56 -1.80 -19.03
N HIS A 206 -14.23 -1.75 -18.91
CA HIS A 206 -13.49 -2.62 -17.99
C HIS A 206 -13.84 -2.37 -16.52
N ILE A 207 -14.12 -1.11 -16.13
CA ILE A 207 -14.57 -0.76 -14.76
C ILE A 207 -16.01 -1.22 -14.56
N GLY A 208 -16.89 -0.97 -15.53
CA GLY A 208 -18.26 -1.43 -15.52
C GLY A 208 -18.36 -2.93 -15.35
N TYR A 209 -17.53 -3.67 -16.09
CA TYR A 209 -17.44 -5.14 -15.99
C TYR A 209 -17.05 -5.60 -14.58
N GLU A 210 -15.97 -5.05 -14.02
CA GLU A 210 -15.51 -5.46 -12.69
C GLU A 210 -16.54 -5.10 -11.61
N ILE A 211 -17.16 -3.93 -11.67
CA ILE A 211 -18.23 -3.52 -10.75
C ILE A 211 -19.44 -4.46 -10.85
N TYR A 212 -19.88 -4.78 -12.05
CA TYR A 212 -20.98 -5.72 -12.24
C TYR A 212 -20.67 -7.07 -11.57
N ARG A 213 -19.46 -7.63 -11.78
CA ARG A 213 -19.02 -8.88 -11.16
C ARG A 213 -18.90 -8.79 -9.63
N ILE A 214 -18.41 -7.66 -9.11
CA ILE A 214 -18.36 -7.40 -7.67
C ILE A 214 -19.76 -7.39 -7.08
N MET A 215 -20.71 -6.74 -7.75
CA MET A 215 -22.10 -6.70 -7.29
C MET A 215 -22.78 -8.08 -7.35
N GLN A 216 -22.52 -8.87 -8.37
CA GLN A 216 -23.00 -10.26 -8.45
C GLN A 216 -22.50 -11.09 -7.26
N GLU A 217 -21.22 -11.03 -6.96
CA GLU A 217 -20.61 -11.76 -5.85
C GLU A 217 -21.12 -11.25 -4.50
N THR A 218 -21.24 -9.92 -4.34
CA THR A 218 -21.72 -9.29 -3.10
C THR A 218 -23.18 -9.67 -2.81
N ILE A 219 -24.07 -9.50 -3.77
CA ILE A 219 -25.50 -9.85 -3.62
C ILE A 219 -25.66 -11.35 -3.41
N GLY A 220 -24.94 -12.17 -4.18
CA GLY A 220 -24.95 -13.62 -4.01
C GLY A 220 -24.53 -14.06 -2.61
N ASN A 221 -23.52 -13.42 -2.02
CA ASN A 221 -23.08 -13.69 -0.67
C ASN A 221 -24.13 -13.26 0.38
N ILE A 222 -24.76 -12.10 0.20
CA ILE A 222 -25.81 -11.62 1.10
C ILE A 222 -27.00 -12.59 1.08
N LEU A 223 -27.49 -12.95 -0.10
CA LEU A 223 -28.63 -13.86 -0.26
C LEU A 223 -28.38 -15.25 0.32
N LYS A 224 -27.13 -15.75 0.24
CA LYS A 224 -26.76 -17.08 0.75
C LYS A 224 -26.50 -17.10 2.25
N HIS A 225 -25.97 -16.03 2.83
CA HIS A 225 -25.35 -16.09 4.17
C HIS A 225 -25.90 -15.08 5.17
N ALA A 226 -26.56 -14.00 4.74
CA ALA A 226 -26.94 -12.91 5.63
C ALA A 226 -28.38 -12.98 6.17
N GLN A 227 -29.23 -13.85 5.65
CA GLN A 227 -30.67 -13.92 5.97
C GLN A 227 -31.37 -12.55 5.87
N ALA A 228 -30.88 -11.68 4.99
CA ALA A 228 -31.43 -10.36 4.76
C ALA A 228 -32.84 -10.42 4.16
N LYS A 229 -33.71 -9.50 4.57
CA LYS A 229 -35.05 -9.29 4.00
C LYS A 229 -35.10 -8.08 3.09
N GLN A 230 -34.24 -7.09 3.34
CA GLN A 230 -34.16 -5.86 2.60
C GLN A 230 -32.71 -5.53 2.27
N ILE A 231 -32.47 -5.12 1.02
CA ILE A 231 -31.18 -4.67 0.52
C ILE A 231 -31.40 -3.32 -0.16
N HIS A 232 -30.69 -2.28 0.26
CA HIS A 232 -30.73 -0.96 -0.33
C HIS A 232 -29.40 -0.67 -1.00
N ILE A 233 -29.43 -0.31 -2.29
CA ILE A 233 -28.24 -0.05 -3.09
C ILE A 233 -28.35 1.35 -3.68
N GLN A 234 -27.34 2.16 -3.44
CA GLN A 234 -27.16 3.48 -4.03
C GLN A 234 -25.92 3.48 -4.91
N LEU A 235 -26.07 3.97 -6.14
CA LEU A 235 -24.97 4.10 -7.09
C LEU A 235 -24.81 5.58 -7.43
N LYS A 236 -23.61 6.12 -7.22
CA LYS A 236 -23.30 7.52 -7.45
C LYS A 236 -21.98 7.65 -8.23
N LYS A 237 -21.98 8.49 -9.26
CA LYS A 237 -20.78 8.94 -9.94
C LYS A 237 -20.46 10.36 -9.52
N GLU A 238 -19.29 10.60 -8.99
CA GLU A 238 -18.76 11.90 -8.57
C GLU A 238 -17.49 12.19 -9.38
N ASP A 239 -17.60 13.10 -10.35
CA ASP A 239 -16.52 13.48 -11.28
C ASP A 239 -15.73 12.26 -11.82
N THR A 240 -14.64 11.91 -11.15
CA THR A 240 -13.72 10.83 -11.51
C THR A 240 -13.85 9.58 -10.64
N GLN A 241 -14.89 9.52 -9.79
CA GLN A 241 -15.09 8.41 -8.87
C GLN A 241 -16.46 7.78 -9.03
N LEU A 242 -16.51 6.46 -8.86
CA LEU A 242 -17.74 5.71 -8.71
C LEU A 242 -17.85 5.24 -7.26
N VAL A 243 -18.99 5.56 -6.63
CA VAL A 243 -19.29 5.21 -5.24
C VAL A 243 -20.54 4.35 -5.21
N ILE A 244 -20.45 3.21 -4.54
CA ILE A 244 -21.59 2.32 -4.30
C ILE A 244 -21.75 2.21 -2.79
N HIS A 245 -22.93 2.49 -2.31
CA HIS A 245 -23.34 2.24 -0.95
C HIS A 245 -24.42 1.18 -0.92
N LEU A 246 -24.18 0.10 -0.20
CA LEU A 246 -25.11 -1.00 -0.04
C LEU A 246 -25.37 -1.18 1.45
N HIS A 247 -26.65 -1.24 1.83
CA HIS A 247 -27.11 -1.52 3.19
C HIS A 247 -28.08 -2.72 3.17
N TYR A 248 -27.98 -3.62 4.14
CA TYR A 248 -28.93 -4.72 4.32
C TYR A 248 -29.18 -5.02 5.80
N ASP A 249 -30.38 -5.48 6.12
CA ASP A 249 -30.91 -5.74 7.47
C ASP A 249 -30.50 -7.10 8.07
N GLY A 250 -29.63 -7.85 7.41
CA GLY A 250 -29.20 -9.18 7.82
C GLY A 250 -27.95 -9.17 8.70
N ASP A 251 -27.53 -10.38 9.05
CA ASP A 251 -26.31 -10.57 9.83
C ASP A 251 -25.09 -10.77 8.93
N TRP A 252 -24.02 -10.05 9.26
CA TRP A 252 -22.71 -10.29 8.67
C TRP A 252 -21.92 -11.28 9.53
N ASN A 253 -21.61 -12.47 9.00
CA ASN A 253 -20.72 -13.42 9.65
C ASN A 253 -19.53 -13.73 8.71
N PRO A 254 -18.41 -13.01 8.81
CA PRO A 254 -17.23 -13.24 7.97
C PRO A 254 -16.58 -14.61 8.20
N HIS A 255 -16.95 -15.33 9.26
CA HIS A 255 -16.38 -16.62 9.67
C HIS A 255 -17.33 -17.80 9.46
N ALA A 256 -18.56 -17.61 8.97
CA ALA A 256 -19.53 -18.68 8.80
C ALA A 256 -19.08 -19.77 7.81
N ASP A 257 -18.08 -19.48 6.97
CA ASP A 257 -17.46 -20.43 6.07
C ASP A 257 -15.94 -20.25 6.04
N SER A 258 -15.26 -20.66 7.12
CA SER A 258 -13.79 -20.62 7.22
C SER A 258 -13.07 -21.50 6.18
N SER A 259 -13.80 -22.29 5.41
CA SER A 259 -13.25 -23.09 4.32
C SER A 259 -13.12 -22.33 2.99
N LYS A 260 -13.71 -21.12 2.84
CA LYS A 260 -13.83 -20.48 1.52
C LYS A 260 -13.89 -18.95 1.54
N GLY A 261 -12.92 -18.29 2.11
CA GLY A 261 -12.69 -16.85 1.87
C GLY A 261 -12.45 -16.46 0.40
N ILE A 262 -12.95 -17.30 -0.55
CA ILE A 262 -12.75 -17.12 -2.00
C ILE A 262 -13.56 -15.91 -2.47
N GLY A 263 -14.83 -15.75 -2.06
CA GLY A 263 -15.69 -14.66 -2.54
C GLY A 263 -15.18 -13.27 -2.14
N LEU A 264 -14.85 -13.06 -0.86
CA LEU A 264 -14.28 -11.79 -0.40
C LEU A 264 -12.88 -11.53 -1.00
N ARG A 265 -12.08 -12.58 -1.17
CA ARG A 265 -10.80 -12.47 -1.87
C ARG A 265 -11.01 -12.05 -3.31
N THR A 266 -11.96 -12.67 -4.01
CA THR A 266 -12.30 -12.34 -5.41
C THR A 266 -12.77 -10.88 -5.53
N ILE A 267 -13.63 -10.40 -4.63
CA ILE A 267 -14.07 -9.00 -4.59
C ILE A 267 -12.86 -8.08 -4.42
N ASN A 268 -11.98 -8.38 -3.46
CA ASN A 268 -10.80 -7.56 -3.19
C ASN A 268 -9.80 -7.54 -4.37
N ASP A 269 -9.60 -8.70 -5.01
CA ASP A 269 -8.69 -8.80 -6.15
C ASP A 269 -9.26 -8.06 -7.39
N ARG A 270 -10.59 -8.13 -7.63
CA ARG A 270 -11.27 -7.32 -8.65
C ARG A 270 -11.16 -5.82 -8.37
N LEU A 271 -11.38 -5.39 -7.14
CA LEU A 271 -11.22 -3.98 -6.76
C LEU A 271 -9.79 -3.48 -6.98
N LYS A 272 -8.78 -4.29 -6.67
CA LYS A 272 -7.38 -3.94 -6.97
C LYS A 272 -7.12 -3.70 -8.46
N THR A 273 -7.79 -4.45 -9.37
CA THR A 273 -7.59 -4.29 -10.82
C THR A 273 -8.09 -2.94 -11.33
N ILE A 274 -9.09 -2.36 -10.67
CA ILE A 274 -9.67 -1.06 -11.00
C ILE A 274 -9.27 0.06 -10.03
N GLY A 275 -8.25 -0.16 -9.19
CA GLY A 275 -7.80 0.85 -8.22
C GLY A 275 -8.81 1.18 -7.13
N GLY A 276 -9.80 0.29 -6.91
CA GLY A 276 -10.87 0.46 -5.94
C GLY A 276 -10.54 -0.11 -4.56
N ASN A 277 -11.41 0.21 -3.62
CA ASN A 277 -11.42 -0.38 -2.28
C ASN A 277 -12.86 -0.58 -1.80
N TYR A 278 -13.04 -1.36 -0.73
CA TYR A 278 -14.31 -1.48 -0.04
C TYR A 278 -14.13 -1.47 1.47
N LYS A 279 -15.19 -1.05 2.17
CA LYS A 279 -15.28 -1.05 3.62
C LYS A 279 -16.60 -1.66 4.04
N ILE A 280 -16.56 -2.53 5.03
CA ILE A 280 -17.75 -3.14 5.63
C ILE A 280 -17.86 -2.65 7.07
N GLU A 281 -19.04 -2.16 7.45
CA GLU A 281 -19.36 -1.67 8.79
C GLU A 281 -20.68 -2.28 9.23
N LYS A 282 -20.76 -2.71 10.48
CA LYS A 282 -22.00 -3.18 11.10
C LYS A 282 -22.49 -2.14 12.09
N ASP A 283 -23.76 -1.83 12.03
CA ASP A 283 -24.45 -0.99 13.01
C ASP A 283 -25.69 -1.68 13.60
N ASP A 284 -26.50 -0.98 14.37
CA ASP A 284 -27.71 -1.51 14.99
C ASP A 284 -28.84 -1.80 13.98
N THR A 285 -28.74 -1.29 12.77
CA THR A 285 -29.76 -1.44 11.71
C THR A 285 -29.41 -2.52 10.68
N GLY A 286 -28.15 -2.97 10.68
CA GLY A 286 -27.68 -3.98 9.74
C GLY A 286 -26.21 -3.80 9.37
N VAL A 287 -25.91 -4.07 8.11
CA VAL A 287 -24.55 -4.01 7.57
C VAL A 287 -24.47 -3.03 6.40
N ASN A 288 -23.46 -2.19 6.43
CA ASN A 288 -23.15 -1.21 5.38
C ASN A 288 -21.88 -1.65 4.64
N ILE A 289 -21.94 -1.65 3.32
CA ILE A 289 -20.82 -1.90 2.42
C ILE A 289 -20.62 -0.66 1.56
N HIS A 290 -19.42 -0.07 1.62
CA HIS A 290 -19.00 1.06 0.80
C HIS A 290 -17.94 0.61 -0.19
N ILE A 291 -18.19 0.82 -1.49
CA ILE A 291 -17.26 0.52 -2.57
C ILE A 291 -16.91 1.82 -3.26
N HIS A 292 -15.62 2.07 -3.46
CA HIS A 292 -15.09 3.24 -4.16
C HIS A 292 -14.11 2.80 -5.23
N THR A 293 -14.21 3.40 -6.42
CA THR A 293 -13.20 3.22 -7.48
C THR A 293 -13.04 4.49 -8.29
N PHE A 294 -11.86 4.66 -8.91
CA PHE A 294 -11.57 5.76 -9.81
C PHE A 294 -11.89 5.36 -11.26
N LEU A 295 -12.36 6.34 -12.05
CA LEU A 295 -12.75 6.16 -13.45
C LEU A 295 -11.62 6.60 -14.41
N HIS A 296 -10.41 6.04 -14.22
CA HIS A 296 -9.23 6.40 -15.04
C HIS A 296 -8.83 5.27 -15.98
#